data_78441805d01cbc14b005e408b9584b7c
#
_entry.id   78441805d01cbc14b005e408b9584b7c
#
_cell.length_a   1.000
_cell.length_b   1.000
_cell.length_c   1.000
_cell.angle_alpha   90.00
_cell.angle_beta   90.00
_cell.angle_gamma   90.00
#
_symmetry.space_group_name_H-M   'P 1'
#
loop_
_entity.id
_entity.type
_entity.pdbx_description
1 polymer ?
#
loop_
_entity_poly.entity_id
_entity_poly.type
_entity_poly.pdbx_seq_one_letter_code
_entity_poly.pdbx_strand_id
1 'polypeptide(L)'
;VTGNQTSVLSEWILPAAVCAPVTWVCLVHRFRGQGRLLGTVRSVSSALAVVLWTSAMAALASGLLLPHASSVPPAAVGVVAGAGLVPKKRTEQAEHPVMAIVTLGHSLLINSLMLRLQTDRAEWCARMTGGFDNCWELDVFADRVARHLRARVDVPGRTPKGKSGLVTSIRDRYEEVRAAVQQADILETEIEKACKDEQRERTPQEAGRMLRAFGEAEHLCAYLLELAHAHGKRSDDKKILALRRQHLYAAAAEVPAR
;
A
#
# COMPACT_ATOMS: atom_id res chain seq x y z
N VAL A 1 -1.25 0.09 -53.17
CA VAL A 1 -0.22 0.27 -52.14
C VAL A 1 -0.83 0.50 -50.74
N THR A 2 -2.12 0.86 -50.61
CA THR A 2 -2.81 1.19 -49.36
C THR A 2 -3.31 -0.02 -48.56
N GLY A 3 -3.41 -1.20 -49.15
CA GLY A 3 -3.96 -2.40 -48.46
C GLY A 3 -3.05 -3.06 -47.40
N ASN A 4 -1.72 -2.92 -47.53
CA ASN A 4 -0.78 -3.58 -46.59
C ASN A 4 -0.57 -2.82 -45.28
N GLN A 5 -0.79 -1.51 -45.26
CA GLN A 5 -0.57 -0.72 -44.04
C GLN A 5 -1.69 -0.90 -43.03
N THR A 6 -2.92 -1.11 -43.49
CA THR A 6 -4.08 -1.35 -42.57
C THR A 6 -4.02 -2.71 -41.89
N SER A 7 -3.42 -3.73 -42.54
CA SER A 7 -3.26 -5.06 -41.95
C SER A 7 -2.21 -5.06 -40.83
N VAL A 8 -1.08 -4.39 -41.00
CA VAL A 8 -0.02 -4.28 -39.97
C VAL A 8 -0.52 -3.53 -38.76
N LEU A 9 -1.25 -2.44 -38.93
CA LEU A 9 -1.87 -1.68 -37.84
C LEU A 9 -2.86 -2.52 -37.02
N SER A 10 -3.69 -3.33 -37.71
CA SER A 10 -4.66 -4.16 -36.98
C SER A 10 -4.02 -5.35 -36.25
N GLU A 11 -2.97 -5.92 -36.81
CA GLU A 11 -2.32 -7.14 -36.27
C GLU A 11 -1.40 -6.85 -35.08
N TRP A 12 -0.76 -5.68 -35.02
CA TRP A 12 0.22 -5.34 -34.00
C TRP A 12 -0.31 -4.33 -32.94
N ILE A 13 -0.96 -3.27 -33.41
CA ILE A 13 -1.37 -2.16 -32.55
C ILE A 13 -2.64 -2.51 -31.79
N LEU A 14 -3.61 -3.15 -32.40
CA LEU A 14 -4.90 -3.47 -31.78
C LEU A 14 -4.74 -4.38 -30.54
N PRO A 15 -3.94 -5.47 -30.57
CA PRO A 15 -3.72 -6.29 -29.38
C PRO A 15 -3.04 -5.52 -28.25
N ALA A 16 -2.05 -4.68 -28.55
CA ALA A 16 -1.38 -3.85 -27.57
C ALA A 16 -2.33 -2.83 -26.92
N ALA A 17 -3.16 -2.17 -27.74
CA ALA A 17 -4.13 -1.18 -27.28
C ALA A 17 -5.22 -1.80 -26.40
N VAL A 18 -5.65 -3.03 -26.67
CA VAL A 18 -6.61 -3.76 -25.84
C VAL A 18 -5.94 -4.31 -24.57
N CYS A 19 -4.70 -4.78 -24.67
CA CYS A 19 -3.94 -5.33 -23.55
C CYS A 19 -3.69 -4.27 -22.45
N ALA A 20 -3.39 -3.03 -22.80
CA ALA A 20 -3.05 -1.96 -21.87
C ALA A 20 -4.16 -1.70 -20.80
N PRO A 21 -5.42 -1.41 -21.16
CA PRO A 21 -6.48 -1.19 -20.19
C PRO A 21 -6.82 -2.46 -19.40
N VAL A 22 -6.77 -3.65 -20.01
CA VAL A 22 -6.99 -4.92 -19.31
C VAL A 22 -5.93 -5.13 -18.25
N THR A 23 -4.66 -4.99 -18.60
CA THR A 23 -3.55 -5.07 -17.63
C THR A 23 -3.70 -4.05 -16.50
N TRP A 24 -4.05 -2.81 -16.84
CA TRP A 24 -4.27 -1.77 -15.84
C TRP A 24 -5.37 -2.14 -14.83
N VAL A 25 -6.52 -2.62 -15.32
CA VAL A 25 -7.63 -3.08 -14.46
C VAL A 25 -7.18 -4.26 -13.59
N CYS A 26 -6.44 -5.22 -14.15
CA CYS A 26 -5.89 -6.35 -13.41
C CYS A 26 -4.91 -5.90 -12.31
N LEU A 27 -4.02 -4.94 -12.60
CA LEU A 27 -3.11 -4.37 -11.61
C LEU A 27 -3.87 -3.67 -10.48
N VAL A 28 -4.85 -2.82 -10.81
CA VAL A 28 -5.69 -2.14 -9.81
C VAL A 28 -6.40 -3.15 -8.92
N HIS A 29 -6.95 -4.22 -9.50
CA HIS A 29 -7.63 -5.26 -8.74
C HIS A 29 -6.67 -6.06 -7.84
N ARG A 30 -5.52 -6.46 -8.39
CA ARG A 30 -4.51 -7.27 -7.70
C ARG A 30 -3.87 -6.53 -6.51
N PHE A 31 -3.52 -5.26 -6.72
CA PHE A 31 -2.86 -4.44 -5.71
C PHE A 31 -3.82 -3.65 -4.82
N ARG A 32 -5.12 -3.93 -4.94
CA ARG A 32 -6.14 -3.36 -4.06
C ARG A 32 -5.88 -3.80 -2.62
N GLY A 33 -5.51 -2.86 -1.75
CA GLY A 33 -5.16 -3.14 -0.35
C GLY A 33 -3.67 -3.29 -0.06
N GLN A 34 -2.79 -3.33 -1.07
CA GLN A 34 -1.33 -3.35 -0.86
C GLN A 34 -0.70 -1.96 -0.96
N GLY A 35 -1.38 -1.02 -1.60
CA GLY A 35 -0.91 0.34 -1.79
C GLY A 35 -1.69 1.08 -2.88
N ARG A 36 -1.29 2.30 -3.16
CA ARG A 36 -1.93 3.15 -4.18
C ARG A 36 -1.08 3.21 -5.44
N LEU A 37 -1.50 2.51 -6.49
CA LEU A 37 -0.83 2.54 -7.81
C LEU A 37 -0.64 3.96 -8.35
N LEU A 38 -1.56 4.89 -8.03
CA LEU A 38 -1.49 6.32 -8.39
C LEU A 38 -0.99 7.21 -7.24
N GLY A 39 -0.29 6.65 -6.26
CA GLY A 39 0.16 7.37 -5.06
C GLY A 39 1.33 8.29 -5.32
N THR A 40 2.40 7.76 -5.89
CA THR A 40 3.65 8.47 -6.18
C THR A 40 4.01 8.36 -7.65
N VAL A 41 4.89 9.26 -8.13
CA VAL A 41 5.42 9.19 -9.50
C VAL A 41 6.17 7.88 -9.73
N ARG A 42 6.87 7.38 -8.69
CA ARG A 42 7.62 6.12 -8.74
C ARG A 42 6.70 4.90 -8.90
N SER A 43 5.59 4.84 -8.16
CA SER A 43 4.63 3.74 -8.28
C SER A 43 3.91 3.76 -9.63
N VAL A 44 3.53 4.95 -10.13
CA VAL A 44 2.94 5.15 -11.45
C VAL A 44 3.89 4.70 -12.55
N SER A 45 5.17 5.11 -12.51
CA SER A 45 6.16 4.73 -13.54
C SER A 45 6.37 3.21 -13.57
N SER A 46 6.38 2.55 -12.43
CA SER A 46 6.51 1.09 -12.37
C SER A 46 5.26 0.37 -12.88
N ALA A 47 4.07 0.87 -12.57
CA ALA A 47 2.83 0.32 -13.11
C ALA A 47 2.76 0.48 -14.64
N LEU A 48 3.16 1.65 -15.16
CA LEU A 48 3.26 1.89 -16.60
C LEU A 48 4.29 0.97 -17.27
N ALA A 49 5.43 0.71 -16.63
CA ALA A 49 6.41 -0.23 -17.16
C ALA A 49 5.83 -1.65 -17.29
N VAL A 50 5.01 -2.11 -16.32
CA VAL A 50 4.30 -3.39 -16.45
C VAL A 50 3.32 -3.36 -17.60
N VAL A 51 2.52 -2.30 -17.74
CA VAL A 51 1.54 -2.16 -18.83
C VAL A 51 2.24 -2.14 -20.19
N LEU A 52 3.32 -1.38 -20.34
CA LEU A 52 4.09 -1.32 -21.58
C LEU A 52 4.72 -2.67 -21.93
N TRP A 53 5.30 -3.36 -20.94
CA TRP A 53 5.86 -4.69 -21.13
C TRP A 53 4.81 -5.69 -21.63
N THR A 54 3.65 -5.76 -20.95
CA THR A 54 2.57 -6.68 -21.31
C THR A 54 2.00 -6.35 -22.68
N SER A 55 1.85 -5.07 -23.02
CA SER A 55 1.36 -4.62 -24.32
C SER A 55 2.35 -4.95 -25.44
N ALA A 56 3.66 -4.78 -25.20
CA ALA A 56 4.70 -5.18 -26.15
C ALA A 56 4.69 -6.70 -26.40
N MET A 57 4.55 -7.49 -25.33
CA MET A 57 4.46 -8.95 -25.45
C MET A 57 3.17 -9.39 -26.16
N ALA A 58 2.04 -8.71 -25.95
CA ALA A 58 0.80 -8.96 -26.68
C ALA A 58 0.94 -8.67 -28.19
N ALA A 59 1.60 -7.56 -28.54
CA ALA A 59 1.89 -7.21 -29.94
C ALA A 59 2.79 -8.26 -30.59
N LEU A 60 3.90 -8.64 -29.94
CA LEU A 60 4.82 -9.66 -30.43
C LEU A 60 4.13 -11.02 -30.61
N ALA A 61 3.35 -11.46 -29.64
CA ALA A 61 2.62 -12.71 -29.69
C ALA A 61 1.60 -12.70 -30.84
N SER A 62 0.91 -11.59 -31.07
CA SER A 62 -0.04 -11.43 -32.16
C SER A 62 0.67 -11.46 -33.51
N GLY A 63 1.74 -10.68 -33.69
CA GLY A 63 2.47 -10.62 -34.95
C GLY A 63 3.15 -11.93 -35.33
N LEU A 64 3.53 -12.76 -34.34
CA LEU A 64 4.16 -14.07 -34.60
C LEU A 64 3.14 -15.21 -34.80
N LEU A 65 2.00 -15.17 -34.09
CA LEU A 65 1.02 -16.27 -34.06
C LEU A 65 -0.11 -16.10 -35.06
N LEU A 66 -0.57 -14.88 -35.37
CA LEU A 66 -1.68 -14.64 -36.29
C LEU A 66 -1.45 -15.09 -37.71
N PRO A 67 -0.23 -15.01 -38.30
CA PRO A 67 0.01 -15.55 -39.62
C PRO A 67 -0.26 -17.06 -39.74
N HIS A 68 -0.23 -17.78 -38.58
CA HIS A 68 -0.42 -19.21 -38.48
C HIS A 68 -1.80 -19.63 -37.96
N ALA A 69 -2.58 -18.70 -37.39
CA ALA A 69 -3.85 -18.97 -36.74
C ALA A 69 -4.93 -17.96 -37.19
N SER A 70 -5.40 -18.12 -38.42
CA SER A 70 -6.33 -17.21 -39.08
C SER A 70 -7.73 -17.09 -38.43
N SER A 71 -8.03 -17.92 -37.45
CA SER A 71 -9.34 -17.93 -36.76
C SER A 71 -9.38 -17.12 -35.44
N VAL A 72 -8.26 -16.62 -34.94
CA VAL A 72 -8.20 -15.90 -33.64
C VAL A 72 -8.23 -14.40 -33.88
N PRO A 73 -9.26 -13.68 -33.39
CA PRO A 73 -9.29 -12.22 -33.52
C PRO A 73 -8.16 -11.57 -32.72
N PRO A 74 -7.44 -10.56 -33.27
CA PRO A 74 -6.31 -9.89 -32.63
C PRO A 74 -6.64 -9.32 -31.22
N ALA A 75 -7.86 -8.82 -31.05
CA ALA A 75 -8.34 -8.32 -29.77
C ALA A 75 -8.36 -9.40 -28.68
N ALA A 76 -8.69 -10.65 -29.01
CA ALA A 76 -8.69 -11.76 -28.05
C ALA A 76 -7.29 -12.07 -27.53
N VAL A 77 -6.26 -11.98 -28.38
CA VAL A 77 -4.85 -12.13 -27.96
C VAL A 77 -4.48 -11.06 -26.94
N GLY A 78 -4.90 -9.80 -27.15
CA GLY A 78 -4.68 -8.71 -26.20
C GLY A 78 -5.35 -8.94 -24.84
N VAL A 79 -6.59 -9.43 -24.83
CA VAL A 79 -7.31 -9.74 -23.59
C VAL A 79 -6.65 -10.90 -22.85
N VAL A 80 -6.30 -11.99 -23.54
CA VAL A 80 -5.66 -13.16 -22.93
C VAL A 80 -4.27 -12.81 -22.40
N ALA A 81 -3.48 -12.04 -23.15
CA ALA A 81 -2.18 -11.58 -22.70
C ALA A 81 -2.30 -10.65 -21.47
N GLY A 82 -3.23 -9.69 -21.49
CA GLY A 82 -3.45 -8.77 -20.37
C GLY A 82 -3.98 -9.45 -19.10
N ALA A 83 -4.82 -10.47 -19.22
CA ALA A 83 -5.38 -11.23 -18.11
C ALA A 83 -4.47 -12.40 -17.67
N GLY A 84 -3.82 -13.05 -18.62
CA GLY A 84 -3.08 -14.31 -18.39
C GLY A 84 -1.65 -14.12 -17.89
N LEU A 85 -1.04 -12.95 -18.13
CA LEU A 85 0.29 -12.62 -17.59
C LEU A 85 0.27 -12.28 -16.08
N VAL A 86 -0.93 -12.19 -15.48
CA VAL A 86 -1.05 -12.13 -14.00
C VAL A 86 -0.81 -13.57 -13.48
N PRO A 87 0.35 -13.90 -12.90
CA PRO A 87 0.67 -15.28 -12.56
C PRO A 87 -0.31 -15.83 -11.54
N LYS A 88 -1.20 -16.69 -11.98
CA LYS A 88 -1.80 -17.71 -11.17
C LYS A 88 -0.69 -18.72 -10.86
N LYS A 89 -0.56 -19.13 -9.61
CA LYS A 89 0.41 -20.11 -9.08
C LYS A 89 1.17 -20.89 -10.17
N ARG A 90 2.49 -20.81 -10.07
CA ARG A 90 3.49 -21.53 -10.88
C ARG A 90 3.01 -22.93 -11.24
N THR A 91 2.47 -23.10 -12.41
CA THR A 91 2.33 -24.41 -13.06
C THR A 91 3.66 -24.70 -13.73
N GLU A 92 4.27 -25.82 -13.41
CA GLU A 92 5.64 -26.24 -13.74
C GLU A 92 5.92 -26.52 -15.24
N GLN A 93 5.19 -25.90 -16.16
CA GLN A 93 5.33 -26.14 -17.61
C GLN A 93 5.76 -24.89 -18.36
N ALA A 94 6.99 -24.45 -18.12
CA ALA A 94 7.67 -23.55 -19.06
C ALA A 94 8.55 -24.40 -20.01
N GLU A 95 7.94 -25.10 -20.94
CA GLU A 95 8.67 -25.92 -21.91
C GLU A 95 9.40 -25.10 -22.99
N HIS A 96 9.13 -23.80 -23.11
CA HIS A 96 9.75 -22.93 -24.11
C HIS A 96 10.62 -21.83 -23.48
N PRO A 97 11.90 -21.67 -23.91
CA PRO A 97 12.82 -20.67 -23.37
C PRO A 97 12.30 -19.22 -23.51
N VAL A 98 11.55 -18.94 -24.57
CA VAL A 98 10.94 -17.62 -24.79
C VAL A 98 9.88 -17.32 -23.73
N MET A 99 9.03 -18.27 -23.38
CA MET A 99 8.02 -18.11 -22.32
C MET A 99 8.67 -17.94 -20.95
N ALA A 100 9.81 -18.58 -20.71
CA ALA A 100 10.58 -18.40 -19.49
C ALA A 100 11.10 -16.95 -19.35
N ILE A 101 11.62 -16.37 -20.44
CA ILE A 101 12.09 -14.97 -20.45
C ILE A 101 10.94 -13.99 -20.23
N VAL A 102 9.80 -14.21 -20.90
CA VAL A 102 8.61 -13.34 -20.75
C VAL A 102 8.07 -13.38 -19.33
N THR A 103 7.94 -14.57 -18.75
CA THR A 103 7.47 -14.74 -17.37
C THR A 103 8.45 -14.19 -16.35
N LEU A 104 9.76 -14.36 -16.58
CA LEU A 104 10.80 -13.79 -15.72
C LEU A 104 10.72 -12.24 -15.74
N GLY A 105 10.72 -11.63 -16.92
CA GLY A 105 10.63 -10.18 -17.07
C GLY A 105 9.37 -9.60 -16.41
N HIS A 106 8.22 -10.25 -16.62
CA HIS A 106 6.97 -9.87 -15.99
C HIS A 106 7.04 -10.00 -14.45
N SER A 107 7.58 -11.10 -13.93
CA SER A 107 7.71 -11.33 -12.49
C SER A 107 8.64 -10.32 -11.83
N LEU A 108 9.74 -9.94 -12.47
CA LEU A 108 10.66 -8.90 -11.98
C LEU A 108 9.96 -7.53 -11.90
N LEU A 109 9.21 -7.16 -12.95
CA LEU A 109 8.47 -5.89 -12.96
C LEU A 109 7.37 -5.86 -11.88
N ILE A 110 6.61 -6.93 -11.72
CA ILE A 110 5.58 -7.05 -10.67
C ILE A 110 6.20 -7.00 -9.27
N ASN A 111 7.30 -7.70 -9.04
CA ASN A 111 8.01 -7.67 -7.75
C ASN A 111 8.58 -6.28 -7.47
N SER A 112 9.16 -5.62 -8.48
CA SER A 112 9.62 -4.24 -8.37
C SER A 112 8.49 -3.27 -8.02
N LEU A 113 7.32 -3.40 -8.67
CA LEU A 113 6.13 -2.61 -8.35
C LEU A 113 5.65 -2.87 -6.91
N MET A 114 5.56 -4.13 -6.52
CA MET A 114 5.15 -4.52 -5.16
C MET A 114 6.07 -3.93 -4.09
N LEU A 115 7.40 -4.05 -4.29
CA LEU A 115 8.38 -3.49 -3.38
C LEU A 115 8.24 -1.96 -3.25
N ARG A 116 8.05 -1.25 -4.37
CA ARG A 116 7.84 0.21 -4.35
C ARG A 116 6.57 0.60 -3.63
N LEU A 117 5.47 -0.11 -3.85
CA LEU A 117 4.21 0.15 -3.13
C LEU A 117 4.35 -0.06 -1.62
N GLN A 118 5.09 -1.09 -1.21
CA GLN A 118 5.39 -1.36 0.20
C GLN A 118 6.29 -0.26 0.80
N THR A 119 7.34 0.16 0.07
CA THR A 119 8.22 1.24 0.50
C THR A 119 7.47 2.56 0.63
N ASP A 120 6.71 2.95 -0.39
CA ASP A 120 5.90 4.18 -0.37
C ASP A 120 4.91 4.19 0.81
N ARG A 121 4.31 3.02 1.12
CA ARG A 121 3.41 2.85 2.26
C ARG A 121 4.16 3.00 3.59
N ALA A 122 5.30 2.30 3.73
CA ALA A 122 6.11 2.37 4.94
C ALA A 122 6.64 3.77 5.20
N GLU A 123 7.14 4.47 4.17
CA GLU A 123 7.58 5.87 4.28
C GLU A 123 6.43 6.82 4.67
N TRP A 124 5.23 6.57 4.13
CA TRP A 124 4.06 7.37 4.50
C TRP A 124 3.68 7.13 5.97
N CYS A 125 3.62 5.87 6.42
CA CYS A 125 3.34 5.54 7.81
C CYS A 125 4.37 6.14 8.77
N ALA A 126 5.67 5.96 8.49
CA ALA A 126 6.74 6.52 9.30
C ALA A 126 6.66 8.06 9.42
N ARG A 127 6.32 8.76 8.33
CA ARG A 127 6.10 10.21 8.38
C ARG A 127 4.88 10.60 9.21
N MET A 128 3.87 9.74 9.33
CA MET A 128 2.67 10.04 10.12
C MET A 128 2.85 9.72 11.59
N THR A 129 3.62 8.68 11.95
CA THR A 129 3.88 8.30 13.35
C THR A 129 5.06 9.05 13.96
N GLY A 130 6.06 9.43 13.18
CA GLY A 130 7.22 10.13 13.71
C GLY A 130 6.93 11.55 14.21
N GLY A 131 7.64 11.98 15.26
CA GLY A 131 7.58 13.33 15.83
C GLY A 131 6.51 13.55 16.87
N PHE A 132 5.97 12.49 17.49
CA PHE A 132 5.24 12.57 18.74
C PHE A 132 6.23 12.50 19.91
N ASP A 133 6.09 13.41 20.86
CA ASP A 133 7.02 13.52 22.00
C ASP A 133 6.62 12.60 23.17
N ASN A 134 5.36 12.17 23.21
CA ASN A 134 4.84 11.35 24.30
C ASN A 134 3.76 10.34 23.84
N CYS A 135 3.54 9.32 24.68
CA CYS A 135 2.58 8.26 24.41
C CYS A 135 1.12 8.75 24.34
N TRP A 136 0.78 9.79 25.12
CA TRP A 136 -0.59 10.34 25.13
C TRP A 136 -0.96 10.98 23.79
N GLU A 137 -0.05 11.76 23.19
CA GLU A 137 -0.28 12.36 21.87
C GLU A 137 -0.49 11.30 20.80
N LEU A 138 0.29 10.22 20.86
CA LEU A 138 0.16 9.08 19.95
C LEU A 138 -1.19 8.37 20.10
N ASP A 139 -1.66 8.15 21.35
CA ASP A 139 -2.98 7.54 21.61
C ASP A 139 -4.12 8.40 21.06
N VAL A 140 -4.11 9.70 21.36
CA VAL A 140 -5.14 10.63 20.89
C VAL A 140 -5.15 10.72 19.36
N PHE A 141 -3.97 10.70 18.72
CA PHE A 141 -3.87 10.65 17.28
C PHE A 141 -4.45 9.34 16.73
N ALA A 142 -4.05 8.19 17.27
CA ALA A 142 -4.53 6.87 16.88
C ALA A 142 -6.06 6.74 17.02
N ASP A 143 -6.62 7.23 18.13
CA ASP A 143 -8.08 7.25 18.37
C ASP A 143 -8.82 8.08 17.31
N ARG A 144 -8.32 9.27 16.99
CA ARG A 144 -8.93 10.13 15.97
C ARG A 144 -8.86 9.48 14.57
N VAL A 145 -7.73 8.85 14.24
CA VAL A 145 -7.58 8.08 12.99
C VAL A 145 -8.57 6.92 12.95
N ALA A 146 -8.66 6.13 14.02
CA ALA A 146 -9.58 5.00 14.11
C ALA A 146 -11.04 5.45 13.99
N ARG A 147 -11.44 6.53 14.66
CA ARG A 147 -12.80 7.12 14.54
C ARG A 147 -13.07 7.59 13.12
N HIS A 148 -12.13 8.28 12.49
CA HIS A 148 -12.27 8.73 11.09
C HIS A 148 -12.49 7.55 10.14
N LEU A 149 -11.71 6.48 10.30
CA LEU A 149 -11.82 5.28 9.47
C LEU A 149 -13.15 4.55 9.69
N ARG A 150 -13.57 4.38 10.96
CA ARG A 150 -14.87 3.75 11.31
C ARG A 150 -16.03 4.53 10.71
N ALA A 151 -16.10 5.83 10.94
CA ALA A 151 -17.16 6.70 10.41
C ALA A 151 -17.29 6.63 8.89
N ARG A 152 -16.22 6.28 8.20
CA ARG A 152 -16.20 6.14 6.75
C ARG A 152 -16.63 4.77 6.25
N VAL A 153 -16.33 3.71 6.99
CA VAL A 153 -16.70 2.33 6.65
C VAL A 153 -18.17 2.08 7.00
N ASP A 154 -18.62 2.70 8.09
CA ASP A 154 -19.95 2.50 8.69
C ASP A 154 -20.99 3.47 8.13
N VAL A 155 -21.08 3.59 6.79
CA VAL A 155 -22.13 4.38 6.15
C VAL A 155 -23.44 3.61 6.21
N PRO A 156 -24.48 4.13 6.90
CA PRO A 156 -25.80 3.46 7.01
C PRO A 156 -26.37 3.15 5.62
N GLY A 157 -26.83 1.91 5.40
CA GLY A 157 -27.46 1.46 4.17
C GLY A 157 -26.51 0.94 3.08
N ARG A 158 -25.20 0.92 3.28
CA ARG A 158 -24.20 0.41 2.33
C ARG A 158 -23.18 -0.54 2.97
N THR A 159 -23.60 -1.50 3.77
CA THR A 159 -22.70 -2.54 4.29
C THR A 159 -22.68 -3.76 3.36
N PRO A 160 -21.81 -3.81 2.33
CA PRO A 160 -21.52 -5.06 1.65
C PRO A 160 -20.86 -6.01 2.64
N LYS A 161 -21.21 -7.30 2.58
CA LYS A 161 -20.73 -8.40 3.47
C LYS A 161 -19.21 -8.46 3.76
N GLY A 162 -18.36 -7.72 3.06
CA GLY A 162 -16.92 -7.66 3.28
C GLY A 162 -16.41 -6.52 4.17
N LYS A 163 -17.28 -5.58 4.59
CA LYS A 163 -16.85 -4.41 5.37
C LYS A 163 -16.88 -4.63 6.89
N SER A 164 -17.63 -5.61 7.40
CA SER A 164 -17.64 -5.93 8.83
C SER A 164 -16.25 -6.34 9.32
N GLY A 165 -15.51 -7.12 8.55
CA GLY A 165 -14.13 -7.50 8.86
C GLY A 165 -13.17 -6.31 8.95
N LEU A 166 -13.34 -5.27 8.10
CA LEU A 166 -12.49 -4.09 8.14
C LEU A 166 -12.75 -3.23 9.40
N VAL A 167 -14.02 -3.08 9.80
CA VAL A 167 -14.37 -2.37 11.06
C VAL A 167 -13.76 -3.08 12.26
N THR A 168 -13.86 -4.41 12.28
CA THR A 168 -13.23 -5.24 13.32
C THR A 168 -11.71 -5.06 13.32
N SER A 169 -11.06 -5.15 12.17
CA SER A 169 -9.61 -4.95 12.06
C SER A 169 -9.16 -3.55 12.52
N ILE A 170 -9.91 -2.49 12.20
CA ILE A 170 -9.60 -1.13 12.67
C ILE A 170 -9.71 -1.05 14.20
N ARG A 171 -10.75 -1.67 14.77
CA ARG A 171 -10.93 -1.70 16.22
C ARG A 171 -9.81 -2.46 16.90
N ASP A 172 -9.52 -3.66 16.43
CA ASP A 172 -8.52 -4.53 17.03
C ASP A 172 -7.12 -3.89 16.98
N ARG A 173 -6.76 -3.26 15.84
CA ARG A 173 -5.49 -2.51 15.73
C ARG A 173 -5.44 -1.29 16.63
N TYR A 174 -6.53 -0.58 16.81
CA TYR A 174 -6.58 0.53 17.76
C TYR A 174 -6.42 0.06 19.22
N GLU A 175 -7.08 -1.04 19.60
CA GLU A 175 -6.92 -1.61 20.94
C GLU A 175 -5.48 -2.10 21.20
N GLU A 176 -4.80 -2.64 20.20
CA GLU A 176 -3.35 -2.98 20.27
C GLU A 176 -2.50 -1.74 20.54
N VAL A 177 -2.73 -0.64 19.80
CA VAL A 177 -2.02 0.64 20.04
C VAL A 177 -2.26 1.14 21.43
N ARG A 178 -3.52 1.18 21.87
CA ARG A 178 -3.92 1.65 23.20
C ARG A 178 -3.28 0.83 24.32
N ALA A 179 -3.25 -0.49 24.17
CA ALA A 179 -2.60 -1.38 25.14
C ALA A 179 -1.08 -1.10 25.24
N ALA A 180 -0.40 -0.91 24.12
CA ALA A 180 1.03 -0.59 24.11
C ALA A 180 1.32 0.80 24.72
N VAL A 181 0.48 1.79 24.44
CA VAL A 181 0.58 3.13 25.06
C VAL A 181 0.40 3.04 26.57
N GLN A 182 -0.62 2.33 27.06
CA GLN A 182 -0.84 2.13 28.48
C GLN A 182 0.34 1.42 29.16
N GLN A 183 0.92 0.42 28.50
CA GLN A 183 2.09 -0.28 29.02
C GLN A 183 3.33 0.64 29.08
N ALA A 184 3.52 1.51 28.10
CA ALA A 184 4.60 2.50 28.09
C ALA A 184 4.41 3.55 29.21
N ASP A 185 3.20 4.03 29.43
CA ASP A 185 2.84 4.98 30.47
C ASP A 185 3.05 4.41 31.89
N ILE A 186 2.64 3.15 32.10
CA ILE A 186 2.91 2.43 33.37
C ILE A 186 4.42 2.32 33.62
N LEU A 187 5.18 1.91 32.61
CA LEU A 187 6.63 1.78 32.72
C LEU A 187 7.30 3.14 33.01
N GLU A 188 6.84 4.21 32.39
CA GLU A 188 7.34 5.56 32.65
C GLU A 188 7.08 5.97 34.10
N THR A 189 5.85 5.77 34.58
CA THR A 189 5.45 6.07 35.96
C THR A 189 6.26 5.28 36.99
N GLU A 190 6.51 3.98 36.73
CA GLU A 190 7.32 3.13 37.61
C GLU A 190 8.76 3.62 37.70
N ILE A 191 9.37 3.95 36.54
CA ILE A 191 10.75 4.49 36.50
C ILE A 191 10.82 5.83 37.20
N GLU A 192 9.88 6.73 36.96
CA GLU A 192 9.86 8.04 37.63
C GLU A 192 9.73 7.92 39.16
N LYS A 193 8.87 7.00 39.63
CA LYS A 193 8.72 6.73 41.05
C LYS A 193 10.03 6.20 41.64
N ALA A 194 10.66 5.21 40.99
CA ALA A 194 11.94 4.66 41.45
C ALA A 194 13.05 5.74 41.52
N CYS A 195 13.13 6.59 40.48
CA CYS A 195 14.10 7.69 40.45
C CYS A 195 13.86 8.71 41.60
N LYS A 196 12.59 9.02 41.93
CA LYS A 196 12.23 9.91 43.04
C LYS A 196 12.54 9.30 44.40
N ASP A 197 12.19 8.03 44.58
CA ASP A 197 12.42 7.32 45.84
C ASP A 197 13.92 7.15 46.14
N GLU A 198 14.72 6.90 45.11
CA GLU A 198 16.18 6.74 45.24
C GLU A 198 16.97 8.06 45.06
N GLN A 199 16.29 9.17 44.84
CA GLN A 199 16.91 10.49 44.56
C GLN A 199 18.02 10.45 43.48
N ARG A 200 17.82 9.67 42.44
CA ARG A 200 18.75 9.50 41.36
C ARG A 200 18.18 9.88 39.99
N GLU A 201 19.05 10.12 39.05
CA GLU A 201 18.68 10.29 37.64
C GLU A 201 18.33 8.94 36.98
N ARG A 202 17.62 9.00 35.88
CA ARG A 202 17.30 7.84 35.04
C ARG A 202 18.57 7.17 34.52
N THR A 203 18.67 5.87 34.64
CA THR A 203 19.78 5.11 34.05
C THR A 203 19.63 4.98 32.54
N PRO A 204 20.74 4.80 31.79
CA PRO A 204 20.67 4.54 30.35
C PRO A 204 19.85 3.30 29.99
N GLN A 205 19.77 2.31 30.85
CA GLN A 205 18.96 1.10 30.64
C GLN A 205 17.47 1.41 30.78
N GLU A 206 17.06 2.22 31.74
CA GLU A 206 15.68 2.66 31.93
C GLU A 206 15.21 3.53 30.74
N ALA A 207 16.03 4.49 30.33
CA ALA A 207 15.79 5.30 29.16
C ALA A 207 15.64 4.42 27.87
N GLY A 208 16.48 3.38 27.73
CA GLY A 208 16.39 2.43 26.63
C GLY A 208 15.14 1.53 26.69
N ARG A 209 14.61 1.25 27.88
CA ARG A 209 13.34 0.51 28.02
C ARG A 209 12.15 1.38 27.63
N MET A 210 12.12 2.63 28.05
CA MET A 210 11.08 3.61 27.66
C MET A 210 11.05 3.84 26.15
N LEU A 211 12.21 4.07 25.54
CA LEU A 211 12.34 4.24 24.08
C LEU A 211 11.82 3.01 23.32
N ARG A 212 12.08 1.81 23.80
CA ARG A 212 11.56 0.58 23.17
C ARG A 212 10.04 0.47 23.30
N ALA A 213 9.49 0.75 24.49
CA ALA A 213 8.03 0.70 24.70
C ALA A 213 7.31 1.73 23.84
N PHE A 214 7.84 2.95 23.74
CA PHE A 214 7.31 3.98 22.85
C PHE A 214 7.42 3.59 21.38
N GLY A 215 8.56 3.06 20.95
CA GLY A 215 8.77 2.58 19.58
C GLY A 215 7.84 1.43 19.19
N GLU A 216 7.46 0.57 20.15
CA GLU A 216 6.45 -0.47 19.93
C GLU A 216 5.06 0.14 19.70
N ALA A 217 4.66 1.12 20.49
CA ALA A 217 3.40 1.85 20.30
C ALA A 217 3.36 2.59 18.95
N GLU A 218 4.45 3.25 18.55
CA GLU A 218 4.59 3.87 17.22
C GLU A 218 4.44 2.84 16.10
N HIS A 219 5.08 1.68 16.24
CA HIS A 219 5.01 0.61 15.25
C HIS A 219 3.59 0.06 15.09
N LEU A 220 2.88 -0.16 16.19
CA LEU A 220 1.47 -0.58 16.16
C LEU A 220 0.56 0.50 15.56
N CYS A 221 0.81 1.77 15.86
CA CYS A 221 0.12 2.89 15.22
C CYS A 221 0.37 2.91 13.71
N ALA A 222 1.59 2.59 13.25
CA ALA A 222 1.89 2.45 11.83
C ALA A 222 1.03 1.36 11.16
N TYR A 223 0.77 0.23 11.80
CA TYR A 223 -0.16 -0.79 11.27
C TYR A 223 -1.61 -0.29 11.14
N LEU A 224 -2.10 0.52 12.09
CA LEU A 224 -3.40 1.18 11.97
C LEU A 224 -3.43 2.11 10.75
N LEU A 225 -2.36 2.88 10.54
CA LEU A 225 -2.20 3.77 9.39
C LEU A 225 -2.08 3.01 8.07
N GLU A 226 -1.47 1.83 8.07
CA GLU A 226 -1.46 0.95 6.89
C GLU A 226 -2.86 0.58 6.42
N LEU A 227 -3.78 0.27 7.35
CA LEU A 227 -5.19 0.04 7.00
C LEU A 227 -5.81 1.30 6.40
N ALA A 228 -5.50 2.48 6.96
CA ALA A 228 -5.96 3.75 6.41
C ALA A 228 -5.45 3.98 4.98
N HIS A 229 -4.18 3.71 4.73
CA HIS A 229 -3.56 3.87 3.41
C HIS A 229 -4.11 2.85 2.40
N ALA A 230 -4.28 1.59 2.81
CA ALA A 230 -4.75 0.52 1.93
C ALA A 230 -6.23 0.68 1.52
N HIS A 231 -7.08 1.09 2.45
CA HIS A 231 -8.52 1.18 2.24
C HIS A 231 -9.06 2.60 2.09
N GLY A 232 -8.23 3.61 2.40
CA GLY A 232 -8.56 5.03 2.31
C GLY A 232 -8.50 5.59 0.88
N LYS A 233 -9.13 6.75 0.67
CA LYS A 233 -8.93 7.56 -0.55
C LYS A 233 -7.81 8.57 -0.30
N ARG A 234 -7.25 9.15 -1.37
CA ARG A 234 -6.23 10.20 -1.28
C ARG A 234 -6.70 11.43 -0.44
N SER A 235 -8.02 11.66 -0.38
CA SER A 235 -8.60 12.70 0.47
C SER A 235 -8.44 12.41 1.97
N ASP A 236 -8.31 11.12 2.35
CA ASP A 236 -8.14 10.74 3.76
C ASP A 236 -6.73 11.04 4.24
N ASP A 237 -5.72 10.95 3.38
CA ASP A 237 -4.36 11.34 3.72
C ASP A 237 -4.27 12.79 4.15
N LYS A 238 -4.99 13.68 3.43
CA LYS A 238 -5.06 15.09 3.78
C LYS A 238 -5.72 15.29 5.14
N LYS A 239 -6.77 14.51 5.43
CA LYS A 239 -7.47 14.58 6.73
C LYS A 239 -6.61 14.03 7.86
N ILE A 240 -5.96 12.87 7.66
CA ILE A 240 -5.05 12.29 8.65
C ILE A 240 -3.86 13.23 8.92
N LEU A 241 -3.30 13.83 7.87
CA LEU A 241 -2.26 14.85 8.01
C LEU A 241 -2.75 16.09 8.77
N ALA A 242 -3.98 16.52 8.54
CA ALA A 242 -4.58 17.63 9.28
C ALA A 242 -4.79 17.27 10.76
N LEU A 243 -5.26 16.06 11.08
CA LEU A 243 -5.37 15.56 12.44
C LEU A 243 -4.01 15.56 13.14
N ARG A 244 -2.95 15.07 12.48
CA ARG A 244 -1.59 15.09 13.01
C ARG A 244 -1.11 16.51 13.30
N ARG A 245 -1.31 17.44 12.38
CA ARG A 245 -0.91 18.84 12.56
C ARG A 245 -1.63 19.49 13.74
N GLN A 246 -2.91 19.24 13.92
CA GLN A 246 -3.67 19.79 15.05
C GLN A 246 -3.08 19.38 16.39
N HIS A 247 -2.52 18.16 16.52
CA HIS A 247 -1.85 17.71 17.73
C HIS A 247 -0.50 18.38 17.96
N LEU A 248 0.33 18.45 16.94
CA LEU A 248 1.65 19.09 17.04
C LEU A 248 1.56 20.60 17.33
N TYR A 249 0.51 21.28 16.86
CA TYR A 249 0.31 22.71 17.16
C TYR A 249 -0.34 22.95 18.53
N ALA A 250 -1.18 22.03 19.03
CA ALA A 250 -1.75 22.13 20.37
C ALA A 250 -0.66 21.98 21.43
N ALA A 251 0.23 21.00 21.28
CA ALA A 251 1.38 20.80 22.16
C ALA A 251 2.34 22.00 22.17
N ALA A 252 2.61 22.62 20.99
CA ALA A 252 3.47 23.80 20.91
C ALA A 252 2.84 25.07 21.54
N ALA A 253 1.51 25.14 21.59
CA ALA A 253 0.81 26.29 22.20
C ALA A 253 0.70 26.21 23.72
N GLU A 254 0.87 25.01 24.31
CA GLU A 254 0.83 24.78 25.77
C GLU A 254 2.20 24.95 26.44
N VAL A 255 3.29 25.14 25.70
CA VAL A 255 4.59 25.44 26.28
C VAL A 255 4.61 26.92 26.71
N PRO A 256 4.47 27.25 28.02
CA PRO A 256 4.57 28.62 28.47
C PRO A 256 5.95 29.15 28.14
N ALA A 257 6.01 30.30 27.49
CA ALA A 257 7.25 31.03 27.26
C ALA A 257 7.96 31.19 28.62
N ARG A 258 9.04 30.42 28.84
CA ARG A 258 9.92 30.56 29.99
C ARG A 258 11.01 31.59 29.73
#